data_c50970de1a9ced3509b8f025b59922a1
#
_entry.id   c50970de1a9ced3509b8f025b59922a1
#
_cell.length_a   1.000
_cell.length_b   1.000
_cell.length_c   1.000
_cell.angle_alpha   90.00
_cell.angle_beta   90.00
_cell.angle_gamma   90.00
#
_symmetry.space_group_name_H-M   'P 1'
#
loop_
_entity.id
_entity.type
_entity.pdbx_description
1 polymer ?
#
loop_
_entity_poly.entity_id
_entity_poly.type
_entity_poly.pdbx_seq_one_letter_code
_entity_poly.pdbx_strand_id
1 'polypeptide(L)'
;MVSDDVTDRLGVFKTLDEVPEEYRLCRHDRLFAGRDAYAAWEAENIDAEWALKEAGRVERRWKSHMEGRGRHHALATPADVEAFLADLADDVQIERVYTPYWLFLKRFYHWMAWHTDYPHRYNPVLMACAEHPTSERVWNHVMNDVKTAFK
;
A
#
# COMPACT_ATOMS: atom_id res chain seq x y z
N MET A 1 -11.04 12.32 -19.05
CA MET A 1 -9.60 12.47 -18.80
C MET A 1 -9.26 11.88 -17.44
N VAL A 2 -8.18 11.09 -17.37
CA VAL A 2 -7.73 10.52 -16.09
C VAL A 2 -6.83 11.53 -15.39
N SER A 3 -7.17 11.88 -14.15
CA SER A 3 -6.34 12.76 -13.34
C SER A 3 -5.06 12.03 -12.93
N ASP A 4 -3.92 12.71 -13.03
CA ASP A 4 -2.63 12.22 -12.57
C ASP A 4 -2.24 12.77 -11.19
N ASP A 5 -3.13 13.55 -10.57
CA ASP A 5 -2.92 14.02 -9.20
C ASP A 5 -3.41 12.96 -8.22
N VAL A 6 -2.50 12.41 -7.43
CA VAL A 6 -2.83 11.35 -6.46
C VAL A 6 -3.86 11.83 -5.41
N THR A 7 -3.88 13.14 -5.11
CA THR A 7 -4.84 13.68 -4.14
C THR A 7 -6.29 13.51 -4.60
N ASP A 8 -6.52 13.40 -5.90
CA ASP A 8 -7.85 13.11 -6.46
C ASP A 8 -8.29 11.66 -6.19
N ARG A 9 -7.35 10.79 -5.84
CA ARG A 9 -7.61 9.38 -5.52
C ARG A 9 -7.67 9.11 -4.02
N LEU A 10 -7.27 10.10 -3.21
CA LEU A 10 -7.40 10.04 -1.76
C LEU A 10 -8.81 10.46 -1.37
N GLY A 11 -9.34 9.85 -0.32
CA GLY A 11 -10.65 10.22 0.21
C GLY A 11 -10.60 11.54 0.96
N VAL A 12 -11.25 11.58 2.11
CA VAL A 12 -11.36 12.79 2.93
C VAL A 12 -9.99 13.27 3.42
N PHE A 13 -9.11 12.35 3.79
CA PHE A 13 -7.80 12.69 4.35
C PHE A 13 -6.72 12.66 3.27
N LYS A 14 -6.05 13.79 3.06
CA LYS A 14 -4.99 13.92 2.05
C LYS A 14 -3.61 13.60 2.61
N THR A 15 -3.39 13.89 3.89
CA THR A 15 -2.13 13.63 4.58
C THR A 15 -2.41 12.95 5.92
N LEU A 16 -1.38 12.32 6.51
CA LEU A 16 -1.50 11.67 7.80
C LEU A 16 -1.89 12.67 8.89
N ASP A 17 -1.38 13.90 8.81
CA ASP A 17 -1.67 14.94 9.80
C ASP A 17 -3.16 15.33 9.82
N GLU A 18 -3.86 15.17 8.71
CA GLU A 18 -5.31 15.43 8.64
C GLU A 18 -6.14 14.34 9.29
N VAL A 19 -5.57 13.14 9.50
CA VAL A 19 -6.31 12.00 10.07
C VAL A 19 -6.48 12.21 11.57
N PRO A 20 -7.73 12.23 12.07
CA PRO A 20 -7.95 12.26 13.52
C PRO A 20 -7.21 11.13 14.21
N GLU A 21 -6.68 11.38 15.39
CA GLU A 21 -5.87 10.40 16.10
C GLU A 21 -6.58 9.06 16.28
N GLU A 22 -7.88 9.09 16.57
CA GLU A 22 -8.69 7.89 16.79
C GLU A 22 -8.83 7.02 15.53
N TYR A 23 -8.57 7.58 14.33
CA TYR A 23 -8.65 6.85 13.07
C TYR A 23 -7.28 6.43 12.53
N ARG A 24 -6.19 6.83 13.20
CA ARG A 24 -4.85 6.43 12.78
C ARG A 24 -4.62 4.95 13.04
N LEU A 25 -4.04 4.29 12.05
CA LEU A 25 -3.90 2.82 12.07
C LEU A 25 -3.07 2.33 13.25
N CYS A 26 -2.07 3.10 13.71
CA CYS A 26 -1.23 2.72 14.84
C CYS A 26 -2.01 2.52 16.14
N ARG A 27 -3.22 3.04 16.24
CA ARG A 27 -4.08 2.88 17.43
C ARG A 27 -4.68 1.48 17.56
N HIS A 28 -4.58 0.67 16.52
CA HIS A 28 -5.27 -0.61 16.43
C HIS A 28 -4.35 -1.82 16.65
N ASP A 29 -3.18 -1.65 17.21
CA ASP A 29 -2.20 -2.71 17.43
C ASP A 29 -2.79 -3.93 18.13
N ARG A 30 -3.58 -3.70 19.19
CA ARG A 30 -4.19 -4.79 19.96
C ARG A 30 -5.21 -5.58 19.14
N LEU A 31 -5.98 -4.86 18.32
CA LEU A 31 -7.00 -5.48 17.48
C LEU A 31 -6.37 -6.43 16.44
N PHE A 32 -5.19 -6.10 15.96
CA PHE A 32 -4.52 -6.87 14.91
C PHE A 32 -3.50 -7.88 15.42
N ALA A 33 -3.22 -7.90 16.72
CA ALA A 33 -2.24 -8.83 17.29
C ALA A 33 -2.65 -10.29 16.96
N GLY A 34 -1.72 -11.02 16.31
CA GLY A 34 -1.95 -12.40 15.91
C GLY A 34 -2.83 -12.60 14.68
N ARG A 35 -3.35 -11.53 14.06
CA ARG A 35 -4.19 -11.64 12.86
C ARG A 35 -3.33 -11.57 11.61
N ASP A 36 -3.64 -12.42 10.64
CA ASP A 36 -2.99 -12.37 9.34
C ASP A 36 -3.95 -11.76 8.31
N ALA A 37 -3.98 -10.43 8.29
CA ALA A 37 -4.85 -9.68 7.39
C ALA A 37 -4.47 -9.89 5.92
N TYR A 38 -3.18 -10.02 5.63
CA TYR A 38 -2.71 -10.22 4.26
C TYR A 38 -3.19 -11.58 3.71
N ALA A 39 -3.08 -12.63 4.51
CA ALA A 39 -3.56 -13.95 4.10
C ALA A 39 -5.07 -13.95 3.85
N ALA A 40 -5.83 -13.21 4.66
CA ALA A 40 -7.28 -13.06 4.47
C ALA A 40 -7.60 -12.36 3.14
N TRP A 41 -6.87 -11.28 2.82
CA TRP A 41 -7.02 -10.58 1.55
C TRP A 41 -6.67 -11.49 0.36
N GLU A 42 -5.56 -12.18 0.44
CA GLU A 42 -5.09 -13.09 -0.60
C GLU A 42 -6.12 -14.19 -0.89
N ALA A 43 -6.62 -14.83 0.18
CA ALA A 43 -7.59 -15.91 0.06
C ALA A 43 -8.88 -15.48 -0.64
N GLU A 44 -9.31 -14.24 -0.41
CA GLU A 44 -10.56 -13.71 -0.96
C GLU A 44 -10.39 -13.16 -2.37
N ASN A 45 -9.20 -12.67 -2.72
CA ASN A 45 -9.01 -11.86 -3.94
C ASN A 45 -8.12 -12.47 -5.00
N ILE A 46 -7.31 -13.48 -4.68
CA ILE A 46 -6.31 -14.03 -5.60
C ILE A 46 -6.53 -15.53 -5.75
N ASP A 47 -6.77 -15.99 -6.99
CA ASP A 47 -6.97 -17.41 -7.29
C ASP A 47 -6.01 -17.95 -8.35
N ALA A 48 -5.47 -17.09 -9.22
CA ALA A 48 -4.52 -17.52 -10.24
C ALA A 48 -3.17 -17.91 -9.62
N GLU A 49 -2.62 -19.04 -10.05
CA GLU A 49 -1.37 -19.56 -9.48
C GLU A 49 -0.20 -18.58 -9.58
N TRP A 50 -0.04 -17.93 -10.73
CA TRP A 50 1.05 -16.96 -10.91
C TRP A 50 0.89 -15.76 -9.98
N ALA A 51 -0.35 -15.32 -9.75
CA ALA A 51 -0.64 -14.19 -8.87
C ALA A 51 -0.40 -14.57 -7.41
N LEU A 52 -0.69 -15.82 -7.02
CA LEU A 52 -0.40 -16.32 -5.68
C LEU A 52 1.11 -16.33 -5.40
N LYS A 53 1.93 -16.68 -6.37
CA LYS A 53 3.38 -16.62 -6.22
C LYS A 53 3.87 -15.20 -6.02
N GLU A 54 3.35 -14.25 -6.80
CA GLU A 54 3.70 -12.84 -6.67
C GLU A 54 3.20 -12.28 -5.33
N ALA A 55 1.99 -12.62 -4.92
CA ALA A 55 1.43 -12.21 -3.63
C ALA A 55 2.29 -12.72 -2.47
N GLY A 56 2.75 -13.97 -2.54
CA GLY A 56 3.63 -14.54 -1.52
C GLY A 56 4.98 -13.83 -1.44
N ARG A 57 5.53 -13.42 -2.58
CA ARG A 57 6.78 -12.65 -2.63
C ARG A 57 6.62 -11.29 -1.96
N VAL A 58 5.54 -10.60 -2.25
CA VAL A 58 5.21 -9.32 -1.61
C VAL A 58 4.99 -9.51 -0.12
N GLU A 59 4.24 -10.54 0.27
CA GLU A 59 3.94 -10.84 1.67
C GLU A 59 5.20 -10.99 2.50
N ARG A 60 6.12 -11.82 2.06
CA ARG A 60 7.36 -12.10 2.81
C ARG A 60 8.17 -10.83 3.02
N ARG A 61 8.32 -10.05 1.96
CA ARG A 61 9.15 -8.84 2.00
C ARG A 61 8.51 -7.74 2.82
N TRP A 62 7.21 -7.55 2.65
CA TRP A 62 6.44 -6.54 3.38
C TRP A 62 6.35 -6.85 4.88
N LYS A 63 6.02 -8.09 5.23
CA LYS A 63 5.92 -8.49 6.65
C LYS A 63 7.25 -8.36 7.35
N SER A 64 8.35 -8.77 6.70
CA SER A 64 9.70 -8.62 7.26
C SER A 64 10.05 -7.14 7.48
N HIS A 65 9.73 -6.29 6.52
CA HIS A 65 9.96 -4.85 6.61
C HIS A 65 9.19 -4.25 7.80
N MET A 66 7.90 -4.53 7.90
CA MET A 66 7.05 -3.97 8.96
C MET A 66 7.46 -4.50 10.35
N GLU A 67 7.80 -5.78 10.44
CA GLU A 67 8.30 -6.37 11.68
C GLU A 67 9.56 -5.65 12.14
N GLY A 68 10.50 -5.39 11.23
CA GLY A 68 11.71 -4.63 11.52
C GLY A 68 11.44 -3.21 12.00
N ARG A 69 10.29 -2.64 11.65
CA ARG A 69 9.88 -1.31 12.10
C ARG A 69 8.98 -1.35 13.34
N GLY A 70 8.71 -2.54 13.87
CA GLY A 70 7.90 -2.71 15.07
C GLY A 70 6.41 -2.47 14.88
N ARG A 71 5.89 -2.67 13.65
CA ARG A 71 4.47 -2.48 13.34
C ARG A 71 3.88 -3.70 12.66
N HIS A 72 2.58 -3.88 12.87
CA HIS A 72 1.83 -4.93 12.18
C HIS A 72 1.74 -4.61 10.68
N HIS A 73 1.75 -5.64 9.85
CA HIS A 73 1.74 -5.48 8.38
C HIS A 73 0.47 -4.78 7.84
N ALA A 74 -0.60 -4.76 8.62
CA ALA A 74 -1.86 -4.10 8.25
C ALA A 74 -1.98 -2.65 8.75
N LEU A 75 -0.97 -2.14 9.46
CA LEU A 75 -1.04 -0.87 10.19
C LEU A 75 0.08 0.10 9.80
N ALA A 76 0.40 0.18 8.52
CA ALA A 76 1.48 1.03 8.03
C ALA A 76 1.14 2.52 8.08
N THR A 77 2.17 3.33 8.29
CA THR A 77 2.12 4.77 8.00
C THR A 77 2.62 5.02 6.59
N PRO A 78 2.35 6.21 6.00
CA PRO A 78 2.97 6.58 4.72
C PRO A 78 4.50 6.48 4.73
N ALA A 79 5.13 6.84 5.86
CA ALA A 79 6.59 6.74 6.00
C ALA A 79 7.08 5.29 5.95
N ASP A 80 6.32 4.33 6.49
CA ASP A 80 6.65 2.92 6.42
C ASP A 80 6.63 2.43 4.96
N VAL A 81 5.64 2.86 4.20
CA VAL A 81 5.51 2.52 2.77
C VAL A 81 6.69 3.11 1.99
N GLU A 82 7.00 4.38 2.23
CA GLU A 82 8.11 5.04 1.56
C GLU A 82 9.44 4.32 1.81
N ALA A 83 9.72 3.96 3.05
CA ALA A 83 10.95 3.24 3.40
C ALA A 83 11.03 1.90 2.67
N PHE A 84 9.91 1.19 2.57
CA PHE A 84 9.84 -0.08 1.86
C PHE A 84 10.14 0.09 0.36
N LEU A 85 9.50 1.06 -0.27
CA LEU A 85 9.68 1.31 -1.70
C LEU A 85 11.09 1.83 -2.01
N ALA A 86 11.67 2.64 -1.13
CA ALA A 86 13.03 3.13 -1.29
C ALA A 86 14.04 1.98 -1.22
N ASP A 87 13.87 1.05 -0.28
CA ASP A 87 14.72 -0.14 -0.21
C ASP A 87 14.61 -1.00 -1.47
N LEU A 88 13.39 -1.18 -1.97
CA LEU A 88 13.18 -1.92 -3.22
C LEU A 88 13.85 -1.24 -4.40
N ALA A 89 13.78 0.08 -4.48
CA ALA A 89 14.35 0.85 -5.59
C ALA A 89 15.87 0.76 -5.65
N ASP A 90 16.53 0.42 -4.55
CA ASP A 90 17.97 0.15 -4.53
C ASP A 90 18.31 -1.19 -5.19
N ASP A 91 17.38 -2.15 -5.19
CA ASP A 91 17.60 -3.51 -5.67
C ASP A 91 17.04 -3.78 -7.06
N VAL A 92 15.91 -3.14 -7.41
CA VAL A 92 15.16 -3.47 -8.63
C VAL A 92 14.75 -2.22 -9.38
N GLN A 93 14.38 -2.39 -10.65
CA GLN A 93 13.90 -1.30 -11.50
C GLN A 93 12.52 -0.82 -11.06
N ILE A 94 12.17 0.41 -11.46
CA ILE A 94 10.89 1.04 -11.08
C ILE A 94 9.68 0.20 -11.48
N GLU A 95 9.75 -0.51 -12.62
CA GLU A 95 8.69 -1.39 -13.08
C GLU A 95 8.39 -2.51 -12.07
N ARG A 96 9.45 -3.03 -11.42
CA ARG A 96 9.31 -4.08 -10.40
C ARG A 96 8.91 -3.53 -9.04
N VAL A 97 9.26 -2.30 -8.73
CA VAL A 97 8.75 -1.60 -7.54
C VAL A 97 7.24 -1.41 -7.67
N TYR A 98 6.78 -1.01 -8.85
CA TYR A 98 5.37 -0.84 -9.14
C TYR A 98 4.62 -2.18 -9.06
N THR A 99 5.01 -3.16 -9.87
CA THR A 99 4.35 -4.46 -9.88
C THR A 99 5.36 -5.59 -9.69
N PRO A 100 5.19 -6.45 -8.68
CA PRO A 100 3.97 -6.62 -7.89
C PRO A 100 3.87 -5.77 -6.62
N TYR A 101 4.94 -5.17 -6.15
CA TYR A 101 5.02 -4.67 -4.78
C TYR A 101 4.03 -3.54 -4.47
N TRP A 102 4.15 -2.41 -5.15
CA TRP A 102 3.27 -1.27 -4.89
C TRP A 102 1.81 -1.62 -5.18
N LEU A 103 1.57 -2.27 -6.31
CA LEU A 103 0.22 -2.59 -6.76
C LEU A 103 -0.51 -3.50 -5.78
N PHE A 104 0.17 -4.55 -5.29
CA PHE A 104 -0.43 -5.51 -4.36
C PHE A 104 -0.67 -4.87 -3.01
N LEU A 105 0.25 -4.04 -2.53
CA LEU A 105 0.06 -3.30 -1.28
C LEU A 105 -1.09 -2.30 -1.39
N LYS A 106 -1.18 -1.58 -2.50
CA LYS A 106 -2.29 -0.65 -2.74
C LYS A 106 -3.62 -1.38 -2.67
N ARG A 107 -3.72 -2.53 -3.34
CA ARG A 107 -4.94 -3.34 -3.37
C ARG A 107 -5.28 -3.92 -2.01
N PHE A 108 -4.30 -4.38 -1.27
CA PHE A 108 -4.48 -4.91 0.08
C PHE A 108 -5.08 -3.85 1.01
N TYR A 109 -4.48 -2.67 1.06
CA TYR A 109 -4.98 -1.58 1.90
C TYR A 109 -6.32 -1.04 1.42
N HIS A 110 -6.56 -1.01 0.12
CA HIS A 110 -7.85 -0.63 -0.43
C HIS A 110 -8.95 -1.60 0.01
N TRP A 111 -8.67 -2.89 -0.06
CA TRP A 111 -9.61 -3.92 0.39
C TRP A 111 -9.97 -3.76 1.88
N MET A 112 -8.98 -3.52 2.72
CA MET A 112 -9.23 -3.27 4.15
C MET A 112 -10.07 -2.01 4.38
N ALA A 113 -9.85 -0.97 3.60
CA ALA A 113 -10.60 0.28 3.72
C ALA A 113 -12.08 0.12 3.35
N TRP A 114 -12.40 -0.85 2.49
CA TRP A 114 -13.77 -1.13 2.06
C TRP A 114 -14.41 -2.32 2.77
N HIS A 115 -13.68 -3.00 3.63
CA HIS A 115 -14.17 -4.19 4.35
C HIS A 115 -14.66 -3.80 5.73
N THR A 116 -15.90 -4.19 6.07
CA THR A 116 -16.55 -3.77 7.33
C THR A 116 -15.84 -4.27 8.59
N ASP A 117 -15.04 -5.33 8.48
CA ASP A 117 -14.34 -5.92 9.63
C ASP A 117 -13.03 -5.19 9.98
N TYR A 118 -12.65 -4.15 9.20
CA TYR A 118 -11.39 -3.44 9.36
C TYR A 118 -11.63 -1.96 9.63
N PRO A 119 -10.82 -1.34 10.52
CA PRO A 119 -11.01 0.07 10.90
C PRO A 119 -10.39 1.07 9.92
N HIS A 120 -9.87 0.61 8.80
CA HIS A 120 -9.12 1.44 7.85
C HIS A 120 -10.01 2.51 7.22
N ARG A 121 -9.58 3.79 7.31
CA ARG A 121 -10.28 4.95 6.76
C ARG A 121 -9.47 5.68 5.70
N TYR A 122 -8.25 5.22 5.43
CA TYR A 122 -7.39 5.81 4.42
C TYR A 122 -6.42 4.73 3.92
N ASN A 123 -5.82 4.98 2.76
CA ASN A 123 -4.84 4.07 2.16
C ASN A 123 -3.44 4.70 2.30
N PRO A 124 -2.59 4.20 3.20
CA PRO A 124 -1.25 4.77 3.41
C PRO A 124 -0.35 4.65 2.17
N VAL A 125 -0.61 3.68 1.29
CA VAL A 125 0.16 3.50 0.04
C VAL A 125 -0.09 4.67 -0.90
N LEU A 126 -1.36 5.07 -1.10
CA LEU A 126 -1.69 6.23 -1.91
C LEU A 126 -1.29 7.54 -1.22
N MET A 127 -1.48 7.62 0.09
CA MET A 127 -1.10 8.80 0.87
C MET A 127 0.42 9.05 0.79
N ALA A 128 1.24 8.00 0.79
CA ALA A 128 2.68 8.11 0.61
C ALA A 128 3.05 8.75 -0.73
N CYS A 129 2.28 8.49 -1.78
CA CYS A 129 2.52 9.08 -3.10
C CYS A 129 2.37 10.60 -3.10
N ALA A 130 1.52 11.14 -2.22
CA ALA A 130 1.34 12.58 -2.09
C ALA A 130 2.42 13.24 -1.21
N GLU A 131 3.08 12.48 -0.33
CA GLU A 131 3.96 13.04 0.70
C GLU A 131 5.45 12.69 0.54
N HIS A 132 5.79 11.65 -0.24
CA HIS A 132 7.14 11.08 -0.24
C HIS A 132 7.69 10.84 -1.65
N PRO A 133 9.03 11.02 -1.84
CA PRO A 133 9.60 11.06 -3.19
C PRO A 133 9.61 9.73 -3.94
N THR A 134 9.94 8.61 -3.30
CA THR A 134 9.99 7.33 -4.03
C THR A 134 8.57 6.89 -4.40
N SER A 135 7.63 7.03 -3.47
CA SER A 135 6.22 6.73 -3.72
C SER A 135 5.65 7.60 -4.84
N GLU A 136 6.00 8.88 -4.88
CA GLU A 136 5.61 9.79 -5.95
C GLU A 136 6.18 9.33 -7.31
N ARG A 137 7.41 8.86 -7.34
CA ARG A 137 8.02 8.32 -8.57
C ARG A 137 7.26 7.11 -9.09
N VAL A 138 6.85 6.22 -8.20
CA VAL A 138 6.03 5.05 -8.57
C VAL A 138 4.68 5.51 -9.15
N TRP A 139 4.04 6.46 -8.48
CA TRP A 139 2.77 7.02 -8.95
C TRP A 139 2.91 7.63 -10.36
N ASN A 140 3.96 8.42 -10.58
CA ASN A 140 4.22 9.04 -11.88
C ASN A 140 4.47 7.99 -12.96
N HIS A 141 5.17 6.91 -12.63
CA HIS A 141 5.39 5.80 -13.56
C HIS A 141 4.06 5.16 -13.98
N VAL A 142 3.18 4.89 -13.01
CA VAL A 142 1.84 4.33 -13.27
C VAL A 142 1.02 5.25 -14.17
N MET A 143 1.00 6.54 -13.86
CA MET A 143 0.22 7.52 -14.61
C MET A 143 0.76 7.71 -16.03
N ASN A 144 2.06 7.64 -16.22
CA ASN A 144 2.65 7.70 -17.56
C ASN A 144 2.24 6.50 -18.40
N ASP A 145 2.19 5.29 -17.83
CA ASP A 145 1.71 4.09 -18.52
C ASP A 145 0.23 4.26 -18.91
N VAL A 146 -0.61 4.76 -18.00
CA VAL A 146 -2.03 5.01 -18.27
C VAL A 146 -2.19 6.00 -19.43
N LYS A 147 -1.45 7.12 -19.41
CA LYS A 147 -1.49 8.13 -20.49
C LYS A 147 -1.05 7.54 -21.82
N THR A 148 -0.01 6.72 -21.82
CA THR A 148 0.48 6.07 -23.04
C THR A 148 -0.57 5.12 -23.61
N ALA A 149 -1.29 4.39 -22.75
CA ALA A 149 -2.33 3.45 -23.17
C ALA A 149 -3.51 4.15 -23.86
N PHE A 150 -3.74 5.44 -23.57
CA PHE A 150 -4.86 6.21 -24.14
C PHE A 150 -4.43 7.09 -25.33
N LYS A 151 -3.21 7.01 -25.76
CA LYS A 151 -2.76 7.67 -27.00
C LYS A 151 -2.96 6.71 -28.20
#